data_49c66bfcf8dad9ab935c7e89dd6ab600
#
_entry.id   49c66bfcf8dad9ab935c7e89dd6ab600
#
_cell.length_a   1.000
_cell.length_b   1.000
_cell.length_c   1.000
_cell.angle_alpha   90.00
_cell.angle_beta   90.00
_cell.angle_gamma   90.00
#
_symmetry.space_group_name_H-M   'P 1'
#
loop_
_entity.id
_entity.type
_entity.pdbx_description
1 polymer ?
#
loop_
_entity_poly.entity_id
_entity_poly.type
_entity_poly.pdbx_seq_one_letter_code
_entity_poly.pdbx_strand_id
1 'polypeptide(L)'
;MHLTKRFGEKTLFEDLNLTVEEPAVLWAPSGWGKTTLLRVLMGLETPTSGSVQGVGRVSAVFQEDRLCPQLNAVQNVALVLPGLETQYKEQIETCFQQLGLDSTALVLPARKLSGGQKRRVTLLRALLAPSDTLLLDEPFTGMDPEALQKAAALIRERGGGKNVLLATHDRDAIAALGWPVIQLAE
;
A
#
# COMPACT_ATOMS: atom_id res chain seq x y z
N MET A 1 16.43 4.94 15.44
CA MET A 1 16.40 4.82 13.99
C MET A 1 17.58 5.53 13.32
N HIS A 2 17.68 6.85 13.29
CA HIS A 2 18.80 7.57 12.65
C HIS A 2 19.12 7.07 11.23
N LEU A 3 18.05 6.91 10.41
CA LEU A 3 18.18 6.36 9.07
C LEU A 3 18.80 7.37 8.11
N THR A 4 19.85 6.94 7.40
CA THR A 4 20.44 7.69 6.30
C THR A 4 20.44 6.83 5.05
N LYS A 5 20.06 7.40 3.91
CA LYS A 5 20.14 6.74 2.61
C LYS A 5 20.78 7.64 1.57
N ARG A 6 21.84 7.11 0.95
CA ARG A 6 22.59 7.75 -0.13
C ARG A 6 22.69 6.81 -1.33
N PHE A 7 22.73 7.37 -2.53
CA PHE A 7 23.08 6.68 -3.77
C PHE A 7 24.26 7.42 -4.41
N GLY A 8 25.44 6.83 -4.30
CA GLY A 8 26.68 7.53 -4.67
C GLY A 8 26.81 8.81 -3.85
N GLU A 9 26.95 9.96 -4.54
CA GLU A 9 27.06 11.28 -3.90
C GLU A 9 25.71 11.91 -3.52
N LYS A 10 24.59 11.35 -4.04
CA LYS A 10 23.25 11.89 -3.76
C LYS A 10 22.71 11.34 -2.44
N THR A 11 22.51 12.24 -1.48
CA THR A 11 21.78 11.93 -0.24
C THR A 11 20.28 12.10 -0.49
N LEU A 12 19.48 11.08 -0.16
CA LEU A 12 18.02 11.16 -0.22
C LEU A 12 17.43 11.67 1.10
N PHE A 13 17.89 11.09 2.21
CA PHE A 13 17.56 11.54 3.55
C PHE A 13 18.72 11.21 4.49
N GLU A 14 18.90 12.04 5.50
CA GLU A 14 19.98 11.93 6.48
C GLU A 14 19.43 12.07 7.89
N ASP A 15 19.90 11.21 8.79
CA ASP A 15 19.51 11.17 10.21
C ASP A 15 17.99 11.16 10.45
N LEU A 16 17.24 10.52 9.55
CA LEU A 16 15.78 10.46 9.64
C LEU A 16 15.36 9.62 10.85
N ASN A 17 14.64 10.23 11.77
CA ASN A 17 14.01 9.56 12.89
C ASN A 17 12.50 9.53 12.67
N LEU A 18 11.93 8.33 12.58
CA LEU A 18 10.51 8.12 12.34
C LEU A 18 9.98 7.06 13.31
N THR A 19 8.93 7.41 14.04
CA THR A 19 8.16 6.48 14.86
C THR A 19 6.71 6.50 14.38
N VAL A 20 6.12 5.33 14.16
CA VAL A 20 4.73 5.18 13.73
C VAL A 20 4.01 4.33 14.77
N GLU A 21 3.20 4.98 15.61
CA GLU A 21 2.42 4.34 16.69
C GLU A 21 0.96 4.14 16.32
N GLU A 22 0.48 4.88 15.34
CA GLU A 22 -0.87 4.82 14.79
C GLU A 22 -0.82 4.96 13.25
N PRO A 23 -1.89 4.58 12.53
CA PRO A 23 -1.95 4.78 11.09
C PRO A 23 -1.67 6.22 10.69
N ALA A 24 -0.72 6.42 9.76
CA ALA A 24 -0.26 7.75 9.38
C ALA A 24 -0.03 7.88 7.87
N VAL A 25 -0.16 9.11 7.39
CA VAL A 25 0.19 9.48 6.02
C VAL A 25 1.59 10.10 6.00
N LEU A 26 2.45 9.57 5.16
CA LEU A 26 3.77 10.11 4.87
C LEU A 26 3.66 11.10 3.71
N TRP A 27 3.78 12.37 4.01
CA TRP A 27 3.73 13.42 2.99
C TRP A 27 5.11 14.03 2.76
N ALA A 28 5.50 14.12 1.50
CA ALA A 28 6.68 14.85 1.06
C ALA A 28 6.56 15.17 -0.43
N PRO A 29 7.30 16.16 -0.95
CA PRO A 29 7.36 16.45 -2.37
C PRO A 29 7.76 15.24 -3.23
N SER A 30 7.42 15.28 -4.51
CA SER A 30 7.88 14.26 -5.46
C SER A 30 9.41 14.23 -5.50
N GLY A 31 9.99 13.04 -5.58
CA GLY A 31 11.45 12.85 -5.60
C GLY A 31 12.15 12.90 -4.23
N TRP A 32 11.45 13.18 -3.14
CA TRP A 32 12.03 13.21 -1.79
C TRP A 32 12.59 11.83 -1.36
N GLY A 33 12.11 10.76 -1.90
CA GLY A 33 12.55 9.40 -1.55
C GLY A 33 11.55 8.58 -0.75
N LYS A 34 10.25 8.93 -0.72
CA LYS A 34 9.18 8.18 -0.04
C LYS A 34 9.19 6.70 -0.40
N THR A 35 9.20 6.38 -1.70
CA THR A 35 9.27 4.99 -2.18
C THR A 35 10.53 4.27 -1.67
N THR A 36 11.68 4.96 -1.65
CA THR A 36 12.93 4.39 -1.11
C THR A 36 12.83 4.16 0.40
N LEU A 37 12.25 5.09 1.14
CA LEU A 37 12.00 4.92 2.57
C LEU A 37 11.11 3.70 2.83
N LEU A 38 9.98 3.57 2.12
CA LEU A 38 9.12 2.39 2.24
C LEU A 38 9.88 1.10 1.90
N ARG A 39 10.72 1.10 0.87
CA ARG A 39 11.56 -0.07 0.51
C ARG A 39 12.58 -0.41 1.60
N VAL A 40 13.14 0.59 2.28
CA VAL A 40 14.02 0.37 3.45
C VAL A 40 13.22 -0.27 4.58
N LEU A 41 12.01 0.21 4.87
CA LEU A 41 11.14 -0.36 5.89
C LEU A 41 10.72 -1.81 5.57
N MET A 42 10.56 -2.15 4.28
CA MET A 42 10.29 -3.51 3.80
C MET A 42 11.50 -4.44 3.83
N GLY A 43 12.71 -3.94 4.09
CA GLY A 43 13.95 -4.69 3.96
C GLY A 43 14.36 -4.98 2.49
N LEU A 44 13.73 -4.31 1.52
CA LEU A 44 14.04 -4.43 0.09
C LEU A 44 15.19 -3.52 -0.35
N GLU A 45 15.56 -2.58 0.49
CA GLU A 45 16.65 -1.64 0.28
C GLU A 45 17.43 -1.48 1.59
N THR A 46 18.75 -1.56 1.53
CA THR A 46 19.60 -1.38 2.71
C THR A 46 19.84 0.11 2.97
N PRO A 47 19.62 0.62 4.18
CA PRO A 47 20.02 1.99 4.52
C PRO A 47 21.54 2.13 4.50
N THR A 48 22.06 3.33 4.26
CA THR A 48 23.50 3.62 4.33
C THR A 48 23.98 3.55 5.78
N SER A 49 23.16 4.03 6.72
CA SER A 49 23.37 3.90 8.17
C SER A 49 22.04 3.94 8.91
N GLY A 50 22.07 3.57 10.18
CA GLY A 50 20.87 3.47 11.02
C GLY A 50 20.22 2.10 10.96
N SER A 51 19.07 1.96 11.61
CA SER A 51 18.35 0.68 11.69
C SER A 51 16.83 0.85 11.72
N VAL A 52 16.13 -0.17 11.24
CA VAL A 52 14.66 -0.30 11.32
C VAL A 52 14.31 -1.35 12.36
N GLN A 53 13.29 -1.09 13.16
CA GLN A 53 12.82 -1.99 14.21
C GLN A 53 11.29 -2.02 14.25
N GLY A 54 10.71 -3.11 14.75
CA GLY A 54 9.28 -3.22 15.04
C GLY A 54 8.36 -3.40 13.83
N VAL A 55 8.89 -3.68 12.64
CA VAL A 55 8.07 -3.77 11.42
C VAL A 55 7.29 -5.08 11.32
N GLY A 56 7.83 -6.20 11.83
CA GLY A 56 7.18 -7.51 11.73
C GLY A 56 6.97 -7.98 10.28
N ARG A 57 5.89 -8.72 10.04
CA ARG A 57 5.50 -9.15 8.68
C ARG A 57 4.89 -7.98 7.93
N VAL A 58 5.38 -7.73 6.72
CA VAL A 58 4.94 -6.61 5.89
C VAL A 58 4.05 -7.09 4.76
N SER A 59 2.93 -6.41 4.57
CA SER A 59 2.23 -6.36 3.28
C SER A 59 2.36 -4.97 2.66
N ALA A 60 2.35 -4.90 1.33
CA ALA A 60 2.62 -3.63 0.67
C ALA A 60 1.84 -3.45 -0.64
N VAL A 61 1.51 -2.19 -0.92
CA VAL A 61 1.20 -1.69 -2.26
C VAL A 61 2.43 -0.95 -2.78
N PHE A 62 2.94 -1.40 -3.90
CA PHE A 62 4.04 -0.74 -4.61
C PHE A 62 3.48 0.27 -5.61
N GLN A 63 4.33 1.16 -6.10
CA GLN A 63 3.96 2.08 -7.17
C GLN A 63 3.50 1.32 -8.43
N GLU A 64 4.11 0.17 -8.73
CA GLU A 64 3.70 -0.78 -9.77
C GLU A 64 2.73 -1.82 -9.21
N ASP A 65 1.72 -2.23 -10.00
CA ASP A 65 0.68 -3.13 -9.51
C ASP A 65 1.14 -4.55 -9.21
N ARG A 66 2.19 -5.04 -9.89
CA ARG A 66 2.81 -6.37 -9.67
C ARG A 66 1.79 -7.52 -9.54
N LEU A 67 0.78 -7.52 -10.40
CA LEU A 67 -0.21 -8.59 -10.48
C LEU A 67 0.29 -9.72 -11.39
N CYS A 68 -0.18 -10.95 -11.13
CA CYS A 68 -0.03 -12.07 -12.06
C CYS A 68 -0.99 -11.84 -13.24
N PRO A 69 -0.50 -11.53 -14.45
CA PRO A 69 -1.33 -11.00 -15.54
C PRO A 69 -2.33 -12.03 -16.10
N GLN A 70 -2.07 -13.32 -15.89
CA GLN A 70 -2.93 -14.44 -16.35
C GLN A 70 -4.06 -14.75 -15.37
N LEU A 71 -3.88 -14.44 -14.07
CA LEU A 71 -4.85 -14.69 -13.04
C LEU A 71 -5.92 -13.58 -13.01
N ASN A 72 -7.13 -13.94 -12.61
CA ASN A 72 -8.19 -12.97 -12.38
C ASN A 72 -8.00 -12.19 -11.07
N ALA A 73 -8.92 -11.26 -10.76
CA ALA A 73 -8.82 -10.43 -9.57
C ALA A 73 -8.86 -11.25 -8.27
N VAL A 74 -9.79 -12.20 -8.16
CA VAL A 74 -9.95 -13.06 -6.97
C VAL A 74 -8.70 -13.90 -6.75
N GLN A 75 -8.18 -14.53 -7.81
CA GLN A 75 -6.98 -15.35 -7.76
C GLN A 75 -5.74 -14.56 -7.35
N ASN A 76 -5.57 -13.33 -7.88
CA ASN A 76 -4.45 -12.46 -7.48
C ASN A 76 -4.46 -12.13 -5.98
N VAL A 77 -5.64 -11.97 -5.39
CA VAL A 77 -5.78 -11.73 -3.94
C VAL A 77 -5.54 -13.00 -3.15
N ALA A 78 -6.09 -14.13 -3.60
CA ALA A 78 -5.97 -15.42 -2.93
C ALA A 78 -4.51 -15.91 -2.80
N LEU A 79 -3.61 -15.50 -3.71
CA LEU A 79 -2.17 -15.87 -3.67
C LEU A 79 -1.47 -15.58 -2.34
N VAL A 80 -1.94 -14.59 -1.58
CA VAL A 80 -1.30 -14.16 -0.32
C VAL A 80 -2.03 -14.69 0.91
N LEU A 81 -3.11 -15.44 0.72
CA LEU A 81 -3.91 -16.01 1.80
C LEU A 81 -3.51 -17.46 2.08
N PRO A 82 -3.51 -17.90 3.34
CA PRO A 82 -3.22 -19.29 3.68
C PRO A 82 -4.38 -20.21 3.28
N GLY A 83 -4.10 -21.30 2.57
CA GLY A 83 -5.11 -22.28 2.19
C GLY A 83 -5.62 -22.15 0.76
N LEU A 84 -6.86 -22.61 0.50
CA LEU A 84 -7.44 -22.66 -0.84
C LEU A 84 -8.22 -21.38 -1.18
N GLU A 85 -8.16 -20.94 -2.43
CA GLU A 85 -8.93 -19.80 -2.96
C GLU A 85 -10.42 -19.88 -2.61
N THR A 86 -11.01 -21.07 -2.71
CA THR A 86 -12.44 -21.31 -2.45
C THR A 86 -12.88 -20.93 -1.04
N GLN A 87 -11.97 -20.96 -0.07
CA GLN A 87 -12.26 -20.59 1.34
C GLN A 87 -12.45 -19.07 1.49
N TYR A 88 -11.88 -18.27 0.61
CA TYR A 88 -11.85 -16.80 0.71
C TYR A 88 -12.65 -16.11 -0.39
N LYS A 89 -13.17 -16.87 -1.36
CA LYS A 89 -13.81 -16.32 -2.56
C LYS A 89 -14.90 -15.32 -2.21
N GLU A 90 -15.85 -15.68 -1.38
CA GLU A 90 -16.97 -14.83 -0.98
C GLU A 90 -16.49 -13.56 -0.25
N GLN A 91 -15.54 -13.69 0.67
CA GLN A 91 -14.94 -12.56 1.36
C GLN A 91 -14.25 -11.60 0.39
N ILE A 92 -13.47 -12.14 -0.56
CA ILE A 92 -12.75 -11.34 -1.56
C ILE A 92 -13.74 -10.61 -2.47
N GLU A 93 -14.78 -11.29 -2.96
CA GLU A 93 -15.81 -10.71 -3.81
C GLU A 93 -16.57 -9.59 -3.09
N THR A 94 -16.93 -9.80 -1.81
CA THR A 94 -17.56 -8.77 -0.98
C THR A 94 -16.67 -7.52 -0.84
N CYS A 95 -15.39 -7.70 -0.55
CA CYS A 95 -14.45 -6.58 -0.49
C CYS A 95 -14.29 -5.87 -1.84
N PHE A 96 -14.32 -6.59 -2.95
CA PHE A 96 -14.29 -5.97 -4.27
C PHE A 96 -15.53 -5.13 -4.56
N GLN A 97 -16.72 -5.59 -4.14
CA GLN A 97 -17.94 -4.78 -4.23
C GLN A 97 -17.82 -3.49 -3.40
N GLN A 98 -17.27 -3.56 -2.18
CA GLN A 98 -16.98 -2.38 -1.37
C GLN A 98 -16.04 -1.40 -2.08
N LEU A 99 -15.06 -1.91 -2.84
CA LEU A 99 -14.13 -1.13 -3.66
C LEU A 99 -14.74 -0.66 -4.99
N GLY A 100 -16.00 -1.00 -5.29
CA GLY A 100 -16.65 -0.63 -6.54
C GLY A 100 -16.11 -1.38 -7.78
N LEU A 101 -15.58 -2.59 -7.62
CA LEU A 101 -15.32 -3.49 -8.73
C LEU A 101 -16.60 -4.28 -9.03
N ASP A 102 -17.01 -4.25 -10.29
CA ASP A 102 -18.14 -5.04 -10.77
C ASP A 102 -17.79 -6.52 -10.97
N SER A 103 -18.80 -7.37 -11.00
CA SER A 103 -18.61 -8.81 -11.16
C SER A 103 -17.97 -9.21 -12.50
N THR A 104 -18.10 -8.39 -13.53
CA THR A 104 -17.50 -8.65 -14.86
C THR A 104 -15.99 -8.47 -14.81
N ALA A 105 -15.49 -7.49 -14.04
CA ALA A 105 -14.06 -7.29 -13.85
C ALA A 105 -13.41 -8.42 -13.03
N LEU A 106 -14.15 -9.05 -12.11
CA LEU A 106 -13.60 -10.09 -11.24
C LEU A 106 -13.19 -11.37 -11.99
N VAL A 107 -13.84 -11.68 -13.10
CA VAL A 107 -13.55 -12.88 -13.89
C VAL A 107 -12.50 -12.65 -14.97
N LEU A 108 -12.17 -11.40 -15.29
CA LEU A 108 -11.19 -11.08 -16.30
C LEU A 108 -9.75 -11.32 -15.78
N PRO A 109 -8.85 -11.84 -16.64
CA PRO A 109 -7.43 -11.88 -16.29
C PRO A 109 -6.89 -10.46 -16.09
N ALA A 110 -5.99 -10.29 -15.10
CA ALA A 110 -5.51 -8.99 -14.68
C ALA A 110 -4.91 -8.13 -15.81
N ARG A 111 -4.34 -8.77 -16.88
CA ARG A 111 -3.86 -8.03 -18.05
C ARG A 111 -4.95 -7.23 -18.79
N LYS A 112 -6.23 -7.63 -18.65
CA LYS A 112 -7.39 -6.97 -19.29
C LYS A 112 -8.06 -5.91 -18.43
N LEU A 113 -7.68 -5.79 -17.17
CA LEU A 113 -8.20 -4.78 -16.26
C LEU A 113 -7.64 -3.39 -16.60
N SER A 114 -8.43 -2.34 -16.35
CA SER A 114 -7.96 -0.96 -16.40
C SER A 114 -6.92 -0.69 -15.31
N GLY A 115 -6.18 0.42 -15.39
CA GLY A 115 -5.21 0.81 -14.37
C GLY A 115 -5.84 0.95 -12.98
N GLY A 116 -6.95 1.66 -12.87
CA GLY A 116 -7.68 1.82 -11.60
C GLY A 116 -8.26 0.50 -11.07
N GLN A 117 -8.69 -0.42 -11.94
CA GLN A 117 -9.12 -1.76 -11.53
C GLN A 117 -7.94 -2.58 -10.99
N LYS A 118 -6.79 -2.58 -11.68
CA LYS A 118 -5.56 -3.24 -11.22
C LYS A 118 -5.13 -2.69 -9.85
N ARG A 119 -5.19 -1.38 -9.69
CA ARG A 119 -4.83 -0.71 -8.43
C ARG A 119 -5.70 -1.18 -7.27
N ARG A 120 -7.02 -1.30 -7.48
CA ARG A 120 -7.94 -1.85 -6.47
C ARG A 120 -7.65 -3.32 -6.14
N VAL A 121 -7.29 -4.14 -7.14
CA VAL A 121 -6.86 -5.54 -6.89
C VAL A 121 -5.57 -5.59 -6.06
N THR A 122 -4.58 -4.78 -6.40
CA THR A 122 -3.31 -4.70 -5.65
C THR A 122 -3.54 -4.24 -4.21
N LEU A 123 -4.40 -3.23 -4.03
CA LEU A 123 -4.77 -2.74 -2.71
C LEU A 123 -5.44 -3.84 -1.87
N LEU A 124 -6.46 -4.50 -2.41
CA LEU A 124 -7.16 -5.55 -1.67
C LEU A 124 -6.23 -6.72 -1.31
N ARG A 125 -5.34 -7.11 -2.22
CA ARG A 125 -4.32 -8.13 -1.94
C ARG A 125 -3.45 -7.76 -0.74
N ALA A 126 -3.03 -6.50 -0.65
CA ALA A 126 -2.23 -6.03 0.47
C ALA A 126 -3.02 -5.96 1.78
N LEU A 127 -4.28 -5.51 1.73
CA LEU A 127 -5.15 -5.38 2.90
C LEU A 127 -5.50 -6.73 3.53
N LEU A 128 -5.73 -7.77 2.72
CA LEU A 128 -6.11 -9.11 3.20
C LEU A 128 -4.91 -9.99 3.55
N ALA A 129 -3.71 -9.65 3.11
CA ALA A 129 -2.51 -10.40 3.47
C ALA A 129 -2.28 -10.41 4.99
N PRO A 130 -1.96 -11.57 5.58
CA PRO A 130 -1.57 -11.65 6.99
C PRO A 130 -0.29 -10.84 7.22
N SER A 131 -0.41 -9.72 7.95
CA SER A 131 0.72 -8.81 8.18
C SER A 131 0.56 -8.02 9.49
N ASP A 132 1.67 -7.63 10.06
CA ASP A 132 1.76 -6.76 11.24
C ASP A 132 1.87 -5.29 10.81
N THR A 133 2.45 -5.06 9.63
CA THR A 133 2.63 -3.72 9.04
C THR A 133 2.12 -3.67 7.61
N LEU A 134 1.44 -2.58 7.26
CA LEU A 134 0.92 -2.28 5.93
C LEU A 134 1.59 -1.01 5.39
N LEU A 135 2.35 -1.16 4.31
CA LEU A 135 3.07 -0.06 3.66
C LEU A 135 2.46 0.21 2.28
N LEU A 136 1.92 1.41 2.10
CA LEU A 136 1.16 1.77 0.90
C LEU A 136 1.86 2.91 0.15
N ASP A 137 2.33 2.64 -1.07
CA ASP A 137 2.97 3.65 -1.93
C ASP A 137 2.00 4.10 -3.03
N GLU A 138 1.47 5.33 -2.90
CA GLU A 138 0.50 5.95 -3.78
C GLU A 138 -0.69 5.03 -4.13
N PRO A 139 -1.42 4.48 -3.12
CA PRO A 139 -2.41 3.43 -3.35
C PRO A 139 -3.64 3.84 -4.16
N PHE A 140 -3.89 5.15 -4.29
CA PHE A 140 -5.08 5.70 -4.97
C PHE A 140 -4.85 6.09 -6.43
N THR A 141 -3.64 5.90 -6.95
CA THR A 141 -3.29 6.28 -8.33
C THR A 141 -4.26 5.68 -9.35
N GLY A 142 -4.83 6.53 -10.21
CA GLY A 142 -5.75 6.12 -11.26
C GLY A 142 -7.16 5.77 -10.79
N MET A 143 -7.52 6.10 -9.55
CA MET A 143 -8.88 6.00 -9.04
C MET A 143 -9.62 7.34 -9.25
N ASP A 144 -10.90 7.24 -9.60
CA ASP A 144 -11.81 8.40 -9.55
C ASP A 144 -12.15 8.76 -8.09
N PRO A 145 -12.76 9.92 -7.84
CA PRO A 145 -13.07 10.36 -6.46
C PRO A 145 -13.94 9.39 -5.67
N GLU A 146 -14.91 8.72 -6.32
CA GLU A 146 -15.77 7.74 -5.65
C GLU A 146 -14.99 6.48 -5.24
N ALA A 147 -14.17 5.95 -6.15
CA ALA A 147 -13.30 4.81 -5.87
C ALA A 147 -12.27 5.11 -4.78
N LEU A 148 -11.73 6.34 -4.75
CA LEU A 148 -10.82 6.80 -3.71
C LEU A 148 -11.50 6.77 -2.33
N GLN A 149 -12.72 7.30 -2.20
CA GLN A 149 -13.46 7.28 -0.93
C GLN A 149 -13.73 5.85 -0.45
N LYS A 150 -14.15 4.95 -1.34
CA LYS A 150 -14.36 3.53 -1.04
C LYS A 150 -13.07 2.85 -0.60
N ALA A 151 -11.97 3.12 -1.29
CA ALA A 151 -10.66 2.58 -0.95
C ALA A 151 -10.15 3.09 0.40
N ALA A 152 -10.29 4.38 0.68
CA ALA A 152 -9.93 4.98 1.96
C ALA A 152 -10.74 4.38 3.12
N ALA A 153 -12.05 4.18 2.93
CA ALA A 153 -12.91 3.53 3.92
C ALA A 153 -12.43 2.09 4.22
N LEU A 154 -12.14 1.30 3.19
CA LEU A 154 -11.68 -0.08 3.36
C LEU A 154 -10.28 -0.13 3.99
N ILE A 155 -9.37 0.79 3.66
CA ILE A 155 -8.05 0.90 4.29
C ILE A 155 -8.20 1.17 5.79
N ARG A 156 -9.09 2.08 6.20
CA ARG A 156 -9.35 2.36 7.62
C ARG A 156 -9.91 1.15 8.35
N GLU A 157 -10.87 0.46 7.73
CA GLU A 157 -11.49 -0.75 8.31
C GLU A 157 -10.47 -1.88 8.49
N ARG A 158 -9.69 -2.19 7.45
CA ARG A 158 -8.79 -3.35 7.42
C ARG A 158 -7.39 -3.07 7.96
N GLY A 159 -7.04 -1.80 8.08
CA GLY A 159 -5.78 -1.35 8.72
C GLY A 159 -5.83 -1.38 10.24
N GLY A 160 -7.02 -1.53 10.84
CA GLY A 160 -7.17 -1.59 12.29
C GLY A 160 -6.32 -2.69 12.92
N GLY A 161 -5.52 -2.33 13.94
CA GLY A 161 -4.63 -3.25 14.63
C GLY A 161 -3.30 -3.53 13.93
N LYS A 162 -3.03 -2.89 12.79
CA LYS A 162 -1.74 -2.94 12.09
C LYS A 162 -1.02 -1.60 12.18
N ASN A 163 0.30 -1.63 12.06
CA ASN A 163 1.07 -0.41 11.78
C ASN A 163 0.85 -0.04 10.31
N VAL A 164 0.24 1.11 10.04
CA VAL A 164 -0.02 1.54 8.66
C VAL A 164 0.74 2.81 8.35
N LEU A 165 1.54 2.77 7.29
CA LEU A 165 2.20 3.95 6.73
C LEU A 165 1.87 4.06 5.25
N LEU A 166 1.21 5.17 4.88
CA LEU A 166 0.75 5.43 3.52
C LEU A 166 1.47 6.65 2.96
N ALA A 167 2.25 6.46 1.92
CA ALA A 167 2.89 7.56 1.19
C ALA A 167 1.96 8.04 0.07
N THR A 168 1.62 9.32 0.09
CA THR A 168 0.90 9.98 -1.00
C THR A 168 1.18 11.48 -1.02
N HIS A 169 0.96 12.10 -2.19
CA HIS A 169 0.93 13.54 -2.37
C HIS A 169 -0.48 14.07 -2.67
N ASP A 170 -1.47 13.18 -2.74
CA ASP A 170 -2.87 13.49 -3.04
C ASP A 170 -3.57 14.01 -1.79
N ARG A 171 -4.04 15.28 -1.87
CA ARG A 171 -4.74 15.95 -0.75
C ARG A 171 -6.12 15.37 -0.50
N ASP A 172 -6.81 14.90 -1.53
CA ASP A 172 -8.14 14.28 -1.39
C ASP A 172 -8.01 12.93 -0.67
N ALA A 173 -6.96 12.18 -0.96
CA ALA A 173 -6.62 10.95 -0.25
C ALA A 173 -6.31 11.21 1.24
N ILE A 174 -5.54 12.25 1.54
CA ILE A 174 -5.22 12.66 2.92
C ILE A 174 -6.51 13.02 3.66
N ALA A 175 -7.37 13.83 3.05
CA ALA A 175 -8.64 14.24 3.62
C ALA A 175 -9.59 13.04 3.85
N ALA A 176 -9.67 12.10 2.89
CA ALA A 176 -10.49 10.90 2.98
C ALA A 176 -10.05 9.95 4.09
N LEU A 177 -8.73 9.84 4.34
CA LEU A 177 -8.18 9.00 5.40
C LEU A 177 -8.40 9.63 6.79
N GLY A 178 -8.22 10.94 6.91
CA GLY A 178 -8.31 11.65 8.19
C GLY A 178 -7.23 11.25 9.22
N TRP A 179 -6.11 10.67 8.75
CA TRP A 179 -5.00 10.25 9.59
C TRP A 179 -3.99 11.36 9.84
N PRO A 180 -3.18 11.26 10.91
CA PRO A 180 -2.05 12.13 11.11
C PRO A 180 -1.13 12.16 9.90
N VAL A 181 -0.63 13.35 9.58
CA VAL A 181 0.32 13.56 8.48
C VAL A 181 1.72 13.75 9.04
N ILE A 182 2.60 12.84 8.70
CA ILE A 182 4.04 12.96 8.97
C ILE A 182 4.65 13.70 7.78
N GLN A 183 4.94 14.97 7.99
CA GLN A 183 5.58 15.79 6.97
C GLN A 183 7.10 15.60 7.06
N LEU A 184 7.67 15.09 5.97
CA LEU A 184 9.12 15.01 5.84
C LEU A 184 9.62 16.34 5.29
N ALA A 185 10.47 17.01 6.06
CA ALA A 185 11.11 18.25 5.63
C ALA A 185 12.18 17.99 4.56
N GLU A 186 12.49 19.04 3.78
CA GLU A 186 13.64 19.03 2.87
C GLU A 186 14.97 18.95 3.63
#